data_9e5c936c688e4cb337db5ae52ae4502a
#
_entry.id   9e5c936c688e4cb337db5ae52ae4502a
#
_cell.length_a   1.000
_cell.length_b   1.000
_cell.length_c   1.000
_cell.angle_alpha   90.00
_cell.angle_beta   90.00
_cell.angle_gamma   90.00
#
_symmetry.space_group_name_H-M   'P 1'
#
loop_
_entity.id
_entity.type
_entity.pdbx_description
1 polymer ?
#
loop_
_entity_poly.entity_id
_entity_poly.type
_entity_poly.pdbx_seq_one_letter_code
_entity_poly.pdbx_strand_id
1 'polypeptide(L)' 'MTLEQICESLRVDIASHKKRVAELTPQLNDFELTTGDKQRLYKRITQLNWMISEMQQSLYTLEHYYEE' A
#
# COMPACT_ATOMS: atom_id res chain seq x y z
N MET A 1 18.44 -10.31 -10.75
CA MET A 1 18.18 -9.49 -9.56
C MET A 1 18.64 -10.22 -8.31
N THR A 2 19.27 -9.50 -7.41
CA THR A 2 19.65 -10.06 -6.12
C THR A 2 18.45 -10.00 -5.17
N LEU A 3 18.49 -10.80 -4.10
CA LEU A 3 17.47 -10.76 -3.05
C LEU A 3 17.37 -9.35 -2.44
N GLU A 4 18.51 -8.69 -2.23
CA GLU A 4 18.57 -7.35 -1.70
C GLU A 4 17.84 -6.34 -2.60
N GLN A 5 18.01 -6.46 -3.92
CA GLN A 5 17.32 -5.60 -4.88
C GLN A 5 15.81 -5.84 -4.87
N ILE A 6 15.38 -7.10 -4.72
CA ILE A 6 13.96 -7.44 -4.64
C ILE A 6 13.36 -6.83 -3.37
N CYS A 7 14.02 -6.97 -2.23
CA CYS A 7 13.56 -6.39 -0.96
C CYS A 7 13.49 -4.87 -1.03
N GLU A 8 14.48 -4.24 -1.63
CA GLU A 8 14.49 -2.77 -1.80
C GLU A 8 13.34 -2.31 -2.69
N SER A 9 13.09 -3.02 -3.77
CA SER A 9 11.97 -2.72 -4.67
C SER A 9 10.63 -2.81 -3.92
N LEU A 10 10.45 -3.84 -3.08
CA LEU A 10 9.25 -3.99 -2.26
C LEU A 10 9.10 -2.85 -1.27
N ARG A 11 10.18 -2.42 -0.62
CA ARG A 11 10.15 -1.29 0.33
C ARG A 11 9.72 0.00 -0.36
N VAL A 12 10.25 0.25 -1.54
CA VAL A 12 9.90 1.44 -2.34
C VAL A 12 8.43 1.41 -2.72
N ASP A 13 7.92 0.26 -3.19
CA ASP A 13 6.53 0.11 -3.58
C ASP A 13 5.59 0.27 -2.39
N ILE A 14 5.93 -0.31 -1.24
CA ILE A 14 5.16 -0.17 -0.01
C ILE A 14 5.08 1.31 0.40
N ALA A 15 6.21 2.01 0.41
CA ALA A 15 6.27 3.42 0.76
C ALA A 15 5.43 4.27 -0.19
N SER A 16 5.47 3.98 -1.48
CA SER A 16 4.70 4.66 -2.51
C SER A 16 3.19 4.48 -2.29
N HIS A 17 2.78 3.25 -2.02
CA HIS A 17 1.36 2.94 -1.76
C HIS A 17 0.87 3.58 -0.45
N LYS A 18 1.68 3.57 0.60
CA LYS A 18 1.35 4.23 1.87
C LYS A 18 1.17 5.72 1.68
N LYS A 19 2.03 6.35 0.88
CA LYS A 19 1.91 7.77 0.55
C LYS A 19 0.60 8.04 -0.17
N ARG A 20 0.23 7.19 -1.11
CA ARG A 20 -1.03 7.33 -1.85
C ARG A 20 -2.24 7.21 -0.94
N VAL A 21 -2.23 6.25 -0.01
CA VAL A 21 -3.29 6.11 0.99
C VAL A 21 -3.40 7.37 1.84
N ALA A 22 -2.26 7.91 2.29
CA ALA A 22 -2.22 9.13 3.09
C ALA A 22 -2.79 10.35 2.32
N GLU A 23 -2.61 10.39 1.00
CA GLU A 23 -3.16 11.44 0.15
C GLU A 23 -4.67 11.28 -0.05
N LEU A 24 -5.16 10.05 -0.16
CA LEU A 24 -6.56 9.77 -0.46
C LEU A 24 -7.46 9.83 0.77
N THR A 25 -6.96 9.39 1.93
CA THR A 25 -7.77 9.26 3.14
C THR A 25 -8.46 10.57 3.55
N PRO A 26 -7.78 11.74 3.57
CA PRO A 26 -8.45 13.00 3.93
C PRO A 26 -9.57 13.38 2.98
N GLN A 27 -9.53 12.92 1.73
CA GLN A 27 -10.55 13.26 0.74
C GLN A 27 -11.92 12.67 1.10
N LEU A 28 -11.97 11.61 1.93
CA LEU A 28 -13.22 11.04 2.40
C LEU A 28 -14.05 12.03 3.24
N ASN A 29 -13.41 13.06 3.79
CA ASN A 29 -14.06 14.08 4.59
C ASN A 29 -14.53 15.28 3.77
N ASP A 30 -14.35 15.25 2.45
CA ASP A 30 -14.79 16.32 1.57
C ASP A 30 -16.32 16.30 1.43
N PHE A 31 -16.96 17.40 1.85
CA PHE A 31 -18.41 17.54 1.79
C PHE A 31 -18.95 17.64 0.38
N GLU A 32 -18.12 18.00 -0.58
CA GLU A 32 -18.52 18.15 -1.98
C GLU A 32 -18.62 16.81 -2.71
N LEU A 33 -18.04 15.76 -2.15
CA LEU A 33 -18.09 14.43 -2.77
C LEU A 33 -19.46 13.78 -2.56
N THR A 34 -19.97 13.19 -3.63
CA THR A 34 -21.21 12.40 -3.55
C THR A 34 -20.93 11.09 -2.80
N THR A 35 -22.01 10.42 -2.36
CA THR A 35 -21.90 9.10 -1.73
C THR A 35 -21.20 8.10 -2.66
N GLY A 36 -21.53 8.14 -3.96
CA GLY A 36 -20.88 7.27 -4.95
C GLY A 36 -19.39 7.51 -5.07
N ASP A 37 -18.98 8.79 -5.05
CA ASP A 37 -17.57 9.16 -5.12
C ASP A 37 -16.82 8.69 -3.86
N LYS A 38 -17.43 8.85 -2.69
CA LYS A 38 -16.84 8.38 -1.42
C LYS A 38 -16.68 6.87 -1.42
N GLN A 39 -17.64 6.13 -1.95
CA GLN A 39 -17.58 4.67 -2.04
C GLN A 39 -16.44 4.22 -2.95
N ARG A 40 -16.25 4.88 -4.09
CA ARG A 40 -15.15 4.57 -5.01
C ARG A 40 -13.80 4.86 -4.35
N LEU A 41 -13.71 5.99 -3.66
CA LEU A 41 -12.49 6.38 -2.95
C LEU A 41 -12.16 5.38 -1.84
N TYR A 42 -13.16 5.00 -1.05
CA TYR A 42 -13.01 4.00 0.01
C TYR A 42 -12.54 2.67 -0.56
N LYS A 43 -13.13 2.23 -1.67
CA LYS A 43 -12.71 1.01 -2.37
C LYS A 43 -11.25 1.07 -2.78
N ARG A 44 -10.81 2.21 -3.33
CA ARG A 44 -9.43 2.39 -3.76
C ARG A 44 -8.47 2.32 -2.58
N ILE A 45 -8.81 2.99 -1.48
CA ILE A 45 -8.01 2.96 -0.25
C ILE A 45 -7.91 1.54 0.28
N THR A 46 -9.03 0.81 0.31
CA THR A 46 -9.06 -0.59 0.77
C THR A 46 -8.18 -1.48 -0.10
N GLN A 47 -8.22 -1.31 -1.43
CA GLN A 47 -7.36 -2.05 -2.35
C GLN A 47 -5.88 -1.75 -2.10
N LEU A 48 -5.53 -0.48 -1.90
CA LEU A 48 -4.15 -0.10 -1.62
C LEU A 48 -3.67 -0.68 -0.30
N ASN A 49 -4.49 -0.66 0.74
CA ASN A 49 -4.15 -1.25 2.03
C ASN A 49 -3.96 -2.76 1.93
N TRP A 50 -4.79 -3.44 1.15
CA TRP A 50 -4.63 -4.87 0.89
C TRP A 50 -3.30 -5.15 0.19
N MET A 51 -2.95 -4.37 -0.85
CA MET A 51 -1.69 -4.51 -1.55
C MET A 51 -0.49 -4.26 -0.64
N ILE A 52 -0.56 -3.24 0.22
CA ILE A 52 0.48 -2.95 1.20
C ILE A 52 0.68 -4.14 2.13
N SER A 53 -0.41 -4.70 2.65
CA SER A 53 -0.37 -5.85 3.54
C SER A 53 0.30 -7.06 2.88
N GLU A 54 -0.07 -7.36 1.63
CA GLU A 54 0.52 -8.45 0.85
C GLU A 54 2.02 -8.24 0.63
N MET A 55 2.41 -7.02 0.26
CA MET A 55 3.81 -6.69 0.03
C MET A 55 4.63 -6.76 1.32
N GLN A 56 4.08 -6.29 2.43
CA GLN A 56 4.75 -6.35 3.74
C GLN A 56 4.96 -7.79 4.17
N GLN A 57 3.98 -8.65 3.95
CA GLN A 57 4.10 -10.07 4.26
C GLN A 57 5.17 -10.74 3.41
N SER A 58 5.20 -10.43 2.11
CA SER A 58 6.23 -10.95 1.21
C SER A 58 7.62 -10.48 1.61
N LEU A 59 7.75 -9.21 1.95
CA LEU A 59 9.02 -8.63 2.39
C LEU A 59 9.50 -9.30 3.68
N TYR A 60 8.62 -9.47 4.65
CA TYR A 60 8.94 -10.16 5.90
C TYR A 60 9.44 -11.57 5.64
N THR A 61 8.75 -12.32 4.79
CA THR A 61 9.12 -13.69 4.44
C THR A 61 10.50 -13.72 3.80
N LEU A 62 10.78 -12.83 2.85
CA LEU A 62 12.07 -12.77 2.17
C LEU A 62 13.20 -12.42 3.14
N GLU A 63 12.98 -11.46 4.02
CA GLU A 63 13.99 -11.03 4.96
C GLU A 63 14.33 -12.10 6.00
N HIS A 64 13.33 -12.82 6.47
CA HIS A 64 13.51 -13.81 7.55
C HIS A 64 13.86 -15.21 7.03
N TYR A 65 13.33 -15.57 5.87
CA TYR A 65 13.58 -16.89 5.31
C TYR A 65 15.04 -17.08 4.86
N TYR A 66 15.66 -16.01 4.37
CA TYR A 66 17.01 -16.06 3.83
C TYR A 66 18.05 -15.44 4.76
N GLU A 67 17.70 -15.25 6.01
CA GLU A 67 18.55 -14.56 6.99
C GLU A 67 19.59 -15.46 7.65
N GLU A 68 19.85 -16.60 7.10
CA GLU A 68 20.90 -17.49 7.60
C GLU A 68 22.19 -17.27 6.79
#